data_abe5d29feacbd232792281086b5f7f01
#
_entry.id   abe5d29feacbd232792281086b5f7f01
#
_cell.length_a   1.000
_cell.length_b   1.000
_cell.length_c   1.000
_cell.angle_alpha   90.00
_cell.angle_beta   90.00
_cell.angle_gamma   90.00
#
_symmetry.space_group_name_H-M   'P 1'
#
loop_
_entity.id
_entity.type
_entity.pdbx_description
1 polymer ?
#
loop_
_entity_poly.entity_id
_entity_poly.type
_entity_poly.pdbx_seq_one_letter_code
_entity_poly.pdbx_strand_id
1 'polypeptide(L)'
;MAKMIAYDDEARQGMLAGLDKLADTVKVTLGPKGRNVVLDKTYGAPTITNDGVSIAKEIDLDDPYERIGAELVKEVAKKTDDVAGDGTTTATVLAQSLVHEGLKNVTAGSNPIALRRGIEKASEAIVKELIAAAKDVETKDQIAATATISAADPEVGEKIAEALDKVGQDGVVTVEDNNRFGLDLDFTEGMRFDKGYIAPYFVTNAEDQTAVLEEPYILLTSGKVSSQQDVVHIAELVMKTGKPLLIIAEDVDGEALPTLILNNIRGTFKSCAVKAPGFGDRRKAMLQDMAILTGAQVVSDELGLKLDSVDMSVLGTAKKVIVSKDETTIVAGGGSKEDVAARVAQIRAEIANTDSDYDREKLQERLAKLAGGVAVIKVGAATEVEAKERKHRIEDAVRNAKAAIEEGLLPGGGVALIQAAAKAESDVKLEGDEATGAAIVFRAIEAPIKQIAENAGLSGDVVIDKVRSLPDGQGLNAATNEYEDLLAAGVTDPVKVTRSALQNAASIAGLFLTTEAVVANKPEPPAAAPAAGADMGY
;
A
#
# COMPACT_ATOMS: atom_id res chain seq x y z
N MET A 1 21.31 3.83 -26.18
CA MET A 1 22.16 4.28 -25.06
C MET A 1 23.32 3.31 -24.87
N ALA A 2 24.53 3.81 -24.68
CA ALA A 2 25.68 2.98 -24.30
C ALA A 2 25.53 2.45 -22.89
N LYS A 3 26.07 1.26 -22.61
CA LYS A 3 26.03 0.65 -21.28
C LYS A 3 27.39 0.77 -20.59
N MET A 4 27.38 0.92 -19.29
CA MET A 4 28.53 0.74 -18.40
C MET A 4 28.34 -0.59 -17.70
N ILE A 5 29.43 -1.32 -17.50
CA ILE A 5 29.41 -2.64 -16.87
C ILE A 5 30.48 -2.64 -15.78
N ALA A 6 30.08 -3.00 -14.57
CA ALA A 6 30.98 -3.27 -13.45
C ALA A 6 30.81 -4.74 -13.04
N TYR A 7 31.86 -5.29 -12.47
CA TYR A 7 31.93 -6.69 -12.04
C TYR A 7 32.41 -6.77 -10.58
N ASP A 8 32.17 -7.91 -9.96
CA ASP A 8 32.72 -8.27 -8.66
C ASP A 8 32.49 -7.21 -7.58
N ASP A 9 33.55 -6.86 -6.88
CA ASP A 9 33.49 -5.92 -5.75
C ASP A 9 33.16 -4.48 -6.18
N GLU A 10 33.57 -4.04 -7.38
CA GLU A 10 33.22 -2.71 -7.89
C GLU A 10 31.71 -2.55 -8.04
N ALA A 11 31.05 -3.58 -8.61
CA ALA A 11 29.60 -3.61 -8.75
C ALA A 11 28.90 -3.59 -7.40
N ARG A 12 29.35 -4.45 -6.47
CA ARG A 12 28.76 -4.58 -5.13
C ARG A 12 28.92 -3.32 -4.30
N GLN A 13 30.10 -2.69 -4.31
CA GLN A 13 30.36 -1.46 -3.55
C GLN A 13 29.56 -0.27 -4.10
N GLY A 14 29.43 -0.14 -5.41
CA GLY A 14 28.59 0.90 -6.02
C GLY A 14 27.13 0.75 -5.59
N MET A 15 26.56 -0.45 -5.71
CA MET A 15 25.18 -0.71 -5.26
C MET A 15 25.02 -0.50 -3.74
N LEU A 16 25.98 -0.95 -2.91
CA LEU A 16 25.94 -0.80 -1.46
C LEU A 16 25.92 0.67 -1.06
N ALA A 17 26.73 1.51 -1.70
CA ALA A 17 26.75 2.94 -1.42
C ALA A 17 25.38 3.60 -1.69
N GLY A 18 24.69 3.19 -2.76
CA GLY A 18 23.35 3.66 -3.06
C GLY A 18 22.28 3.17 -2.08
N LEU A 19 22.36 1.89 -1.71
CA LEU A 19 21.52 1.30 -0.66
C LEU A 19 21.67 2.06 0.66
N ASP A 20 22.92 2.34 1.09
CA ASP A 20 23.20 3.03 2.35
C ASP A 20 22.69 4.47 2.33
N LYS A 21 22.88 5.21 1.26
CA LYS A 21 22.37 6.59 1.13
C LYS A 21 20.85 6.63 1.32
N LEU A 22 20.12 5.71 0.73
CA LEU A 22 18.67 5.63 0.90
C LEU A 22 18.30 5.19 2.32
N ALA A 23 18.84 4.07 2.77
CA ALA A 23 18.48 3.49 4.08
C ALA A 23 18.83 4.44 5.24
N ASP A 24 20.00 5.11 5.18
CA ASP A 24 20.43 6.08 6.20
C ASP A 24 19.50 7.31 6.23
N THR A 25 18.93 7.70 5.09
CA THR A 25 17.97 8.80 5.05
C THR A 25 16.62 8.38 5.63
N VAL A 26 16.17 7.16 5.37
CA VAL A 26 14.87 6.66 5.82
C VAL A 26 14.88 6.27 7.31
N LYS A 27 15.94 5.60 7.81
CA LYS A 27 16.00 5.05 9.17
C LYS A 27 15.88 6.07 10.30
N VAL A 28 16.18 7.35 10.03
CA VAL A 28 16.06 8.43 11.03
C VAL A 28 14.61 8.68 11.45
N THR A 29 13.65 8.20 10.68
CA THR A 29 12.21 8.35 10.96
C THR A 29 11.65 7.24 11.86
N LEU A 30 12.41 6.16 12.11
CA LEU A 30 11.90 4.97 12.78
C LEU A 30 11.65 5.20 14.28
N GLY A 31 10.45 4.79 14.73
CA GLY A 31 10.05 4.77 16.12
C GLY A 31 9.48 6.10 16.65
N PRO A 32 9.01 6.14 17.91
CA PRO A 32 8.25 7.27 18.47
C PRO A 32 9.09 8.55 18.64
N LYS A 33 10.41 8.46 18.60
CA LYS A 33 11.35 9.60 18.61
C LYS A 33 12.07 9.77 17.28
N GLY A 34 11.56 9.13 16.21
CA GLY A 34 11.99 9.36 14.85
C GLY A 34 11.77 10.81 14.41
N ARG A 35 12.53 11.24 13.41
CA ARG A 35 12.53 12.63 12.91
C ARG A 35 12.04 12.68 11.49
N ASN A 36 11.53 13.83 11.09
CA ASN A 36 11.09 14.07 9.73
C ASN A 36 12.28 14.32 8.79
N VAL A 37 12.07 13.98 7.52
CA VAL A 37 12.95 14.32 6.40
C VAL A 37 12.28 15.40 5.57
N VAL A 38 13.07 16.34 5.06
CA VAL A 38 12.60 17.40 4.15
C VAL A 38 12.94 17.00 2.73
N LEU A 39 11.93 16.93 1.88
CA LEU A 39 12.04 16.59 0.46
C LEU A 39 11.87 17.88 -0.37
N ASP A 40 12.85 18.17 -1.22
CA ASP A 40 12.76 19.28 -2.16
C ASP A 40 11.77 18.94 -3.29
N LYS A 41 11.10 19.96 -3.82
CA LYS A 41 10.21 19.82 -4.97
C LYS A 41 10.61 20.79 -6.07
N THR A 42 10.62 20.29 -7.30
CA THR A 42 10.88 21.12 -8.48
C THR A 42 9.89 22.28 -8.61
N TYR A 43 8.65 22.07 -8.14
CA TYR A 43 7.59 23.09 -8.11
C TYR A 43 6.82 22.99 -6.80
N GLY A 44 6.57 24.13 -6.14
CA GLY A 44 5.84 24.22 -4.87
C GLY A 44 6.73 24.27 -3.63
N ALA A 45 6.13 24.11 -2.46
CA ALA A 45 6.85 24.08 -1.20
C ALA A 45 7.49 22.70 -0.96
N PRO A 46 8.65 22.62 -0.25
CA PRO A 46 9.23 21.35 0.20
C PRO A 46 8.22 20.53 1.00
N THR A 47 8.29 19.23 0.87
CA THR A 47 7.48 18.31 1.69
C THR A 47 8.26 17.89 2.92
N ILE A 48 7.63 17.91 4.10
CA ILE A 48 8.19 17.40 5.34
C ILE A 48 7.41 16.13 5.67
N THR A 49 8.10 15.00 5.80
CA THR A 49 7.46 13.71 6.05
C THR A 49 8.35 12.78 6.85
N ASN A 50 7.75 11.82 7.54
CA ASN A 50 8.42 10.68 8.16
C ASN A 50 8.01 9.34 7.52
N ASP A 51 7.18 9.37 6.47
CA ASP A 51 6.81 8.17 5.73
C ASP A 51 7.99 7.64 4.90
N GLY A 52 8.39 6.39 5.21
CA GLY A 52 9.55 5.75 4.60
C GLY A 52 9.40 5.53 3.09
N VAL A 53 8.20 5.21 2.58
CA VAL A 53 8.00 4.98 1.16
C VAL A 53 8.03 6.28 0.36
N SER A 54 7.45 7.35 0.88
CA SER A 54 7.50 8.68 0.26
C SER A 54 8.94 9.19 0.18
N ILE A 55 9.72 9.03 1.26
CA ILE A 55 11.13 9.42 1.28
C ILE A 55 11.91 8.59 0.25
N ALA A 56 11.72 7.27 0.24
CA ALA A 56 12.44 6.38 -0.67
C ALA A 56 12.16 6.71 -2.14
N LYS A 57 10.91 7.00 -2.51
CA LYS A 57 10.52 7.34 -3.89
C LYS A 57 11.24 8.59 -4.43
N GLU A 58 11.50 9.60 -3.58
CA GLU A 58 12.11 10.87 -3.97
C GLU A 58 13.65 10.81 -4.07
N ILE A 59 14.30 9.75 -3.56
CA ILE A 59 15.75 9.62 -3.64
C ILE A 59 16.15 9.16 -5.03
N ASP A 60 16.74 10.04 -5.82
CA ASP A 60 17.40 9.74 -7.09
C ASP A 60 18.90 10.10 -7.01
N LEU A 61 19.77 9.22 -7.49
CA LEU A 61 21.21 9.35 -7.34
C LEU A 61 21.86 9.50 -8.73
N ASP A 62 22.85 10.39 -8.81
CA ASP A 62 23.54 10.68 -10.06
C ASP A 62 24.41 9.51 -10.54
N ASP A 63 25.08 8.81 -9.63
CA ASP A 63 25.90 7.66 -9.96
C ASP A 63 25.02 6.47 -10.40
N PRO A 64 25.26 5.90 -11.61
CA PRO A 64 24.42 4.84 -12.14
C PRO A 64 24.42 3.54 -11.34
N TYR A 65 25.51 3.22 -10.64
CA TYR A 65 25.61 2.03 -9.80
C TYR A 65 24.95 2.24 -8.44
N GLU A 66 25.14 3.40 -7.83
CA GLU A 66 24.44 3.80 -6.61
C GLU A 66 22.93 3.83 -6.84
N ARG A 67 22.49 4.39 -7.98
CA ARG A 67 21.06 4.42 -8.36
C ARG A 67 20.45 3.02 -8.36
N ILE A 68 21.14 2.03 -8.95
CA ILE A 68 20.63 0.65 -8.97
C ILE A 68 20.50 0.08 -7.56
N GLY A 69 21.46 0.34 -6.67
CA GLY A 69 21.38 -0.08 -5.27
C GLY A 69 20.22 0.56 -4.52
N ALA A 70 19.99 1.87 -4.71
CA ALA A 70 18.87 2.59 -4.15
C ALA A 70 17.52 2.04 -4.68
N GLU A 71 17.41 1.79 -6.01
CA GLU A 71 16.19 1.24 -6.61
C GLU A 71 15.81 -0.15 -6.05
N LEU A 72 16.79 -1.01 -5.73
CA LEU A 72 16.50 -2.28 -5.07
C LEU A 72 15.87 -2.10 -3.68
N VAL A 73 16.30 -1.10 -2.93
CA VAL A 73 15.70 -0.80 -1.62
C VAL A 73 14.36 -0.08 -1.74
N LYS A 74 14.19 0.77 -2.74
CA LYS A 74 12.86 1.32 -3.07
C LYS A 74 11.84 0.22 -3.32
N GLU A 75 12.25 -0.84 -4.01
CA GLU A 75 11.36 -1.99 -4.26
C GLU A 75 10.99 -2.72 -2.96
N VAL A 76 11.91 -2.82 -1.96
CA VAL A 76 11.58 -3.35 -0.62
C VAL A 76 10.50 -2.51 0.05
N ALA A 77 10.70 -1.19 0.11
CA ALA A 77 9.75 -0.26 0.74
C ALA A 77 8.39 -0.33 0.05
N LYS A 78 8.37 -0.24 -1.29
CA LYS A 78 7.15 -0.29 -2.11
C LYS A 78 6.38 -1.59 -1.93
N LYS A 79 7.06 -2.75 -1.98
CA LYS A 79 6.41 -4.06 -1.81
C LYS A 79 5.83 -4.23 -0.41
N THR A 80 6.48 -3.66 0.60
CA THR A 80 5.98 -3.70 1.97
C THR A 80 4.74 -2.83 2.11
N ASP A 81 4.74 -1.64 1.53
CA ASP A 81 3.58 -0.75 1.46
C ASP A 81 2.41 -1.42 0.71
N ASP A 82 2.64 -1.96 -0.48
CA ASP A 82 1.62 -2.65 -1.31
C ASP A 82 0.92 -3.79 -0.55
N VAL A 83 1.64 -4.54 0.30
CA VAL A 83 1.10 -5.72 1.00
C VAL A 83 0.49 -5.36 2.35
N ALA A 84 1.17 -4.52 3.13
CA ALA A 84 0.85 -4.29 4.54
C ALA A 84 0.42 -2.84 4.85
N GLY A 85 0.72 -1.90 3.95
CA GLY A 85 0.37 -0.49 4.10
C GLY A 85 1.17 0.26 5.16
N ASP A 86 2.16 -0.38 5.79
CA ASP A 86 3.06 0.17 6.81
C ASP A 86 4.33 -0.70 6.89
N GLY A 87 5.28 -0.32 7.76
CA GLY A 87 6.53 -1.07 8.01
C GLY A 87 7.61 -0.85 6.96
N THR A 88 7.48 0.12 6.10
CA THR A 88 8.41 0.45 5.00
C THR A 88 9.80 0.81 5.50
N THR A 89 9.88 1.59 6.58
CA THR A 89 11.14 1.95 7.25
C THR A 89 11.79 0.73 7.91
N THR A 90 11.01 -0.12 8.59
CA THR A 90 11.51 -1.37 9.19
C THR A 90 12.08 -2.30 8.14
N ALA A 91 11.38 -2.47 7.01
CA ALA A 91 11.83 -3.30 5.89
C ALA A 91 13.15 -2.78 5.29
N THR A 92 13.27 -1.46 5.13
CA THR A 92 14.49 -0.79 4.64
C THR A 92 15.68 -1.02 5.57
N VAL A 93 15.49 -0.88 6.88
CA VAL A 93 16.53 -1.11 7.90
C VAL A 93 16.96 -2.59 7.93
N LEU A 94 16.00 -3.51 7.84
CA LEU A 94 16.29 -4.95 7.74
C LEU A 94 17.07 -5.27 6.46
N ALA A 95 16.69 -4.72 5.30
CA ALA A 95 17.39 -4.94 4.04
C ALA A 95 18.83 -4.44 4.10
N GLN A 96 19.06 -3.23 4.65
CA GLN A 96 20.40 -2.69 4.86
C GLN A 96 21.25 -3.64 5.72
N SER A 97 20.73 -4.07 6.86
CA SER A 97 21.45 -4.93 7.79
C SER A 97 21.76 -6.31 7.19
N LEU A 98 20.79 -6.93 6.49
CA LEU A 98 20.96 -8.20 5.80
C LEU A 98 22.04 -8.13 4.71
N VAL A 99 22.05 -7.07 3.91
CA VAL A 99 23.05 -6.87 2.86
C VAL A 99 24.43 -6.66 3.47
N HIS A 100 24.56 -5.81 4.50
CA HIS A 100 25.84 -5.60 5.18
C HIS A 100 26.42 -6.87 5.80
N GLU A 101 25.61 -7.62 6.54
CA GLU A 101 26.05 -8.89 7.14
C GLU A 101 26.35 -9.94 6.06
N GLY A 102 25.54 -9.98 5.00
CA GLY A 102 25.74 -10.91 3.88
C GLY A 102 27.02 -10.63 3.09
N LEU A 103 27.30 -9.38 2.74
CA LEU A 103 28.49 -9.00 1.98
C LEU A 103 29.79 -9.32 2.72
N LYS A 104 29.83 -9.20 4.04
CA LYS A 104 31.01 -9.63 4.85
C LYS A 104 31.34 -11.09 4.57
N ASN A 105 30.34 -11.96 4.48
CA ASN A 105 30.50 -13.38 4.25
C ASN A 105 30.81 -13.71 2.78
N VAL A 106 30.20 -12.99 1.82
CA VAL A 106 30.52 -13.14 0.38
C VAL A 106 31.98 -12.75 0.12
N THR A 107 32.44 -11.63 0.68
CA THR A 107 33.84 -11.18 0.57
C THR A 107 34.79 -12.17 1.26
N ALA A 108 34.36 -12.86 2.31
CA ALA A 108 35.12 -13.91 2.97
C ALA A 108 35.15 -15.25 2.18
N GLY A 109 34.45 -15.35 1.04
CA GLY A 109 34.46 -16.50 0.15
C GLY A 109 33.32 -17.49 0.33
N SER A 110 32.29 -17.18 1.10
CA SER A 110 31.08 -18.01 1.21
C SER A 110 30.30 -18.01 -0.10
N ASN A 111 29.66 -19.12 -0.43
CA ASN A 111 28.84 -19.27 -1.63
C ASN A 111 27.56 -18.42 -1.55
N PRO A 112 27.37 -17.39 -2.38
CA PRO A 112 26.23 -16.48 -2.31
C PRO A 112 24.87 -17.18 -2.48
N ILE A 113 24.81 -18.23 -3.32
CA ILE A 113 23.57 -18.98 -3.56
C ILE A 113 23.19 -19.80 -2.32
N ALA A 114 24.18 -20.38 -1.61
CA ALA A 114 23.95 -21.10 -0.37
C ALA A 114 23.56 -20.14 0.77
N LEU A 115 24.23 -18.99 0.87
CA LEU A 115 23.84 -17.91 1.80
C LEU A 115 22.38 -17.49 1.59
N ARG A 116 21.98 -17.24 0.36
CA ARG A 116 20.59 -16.87 0.01
C ARG A 116 19.60 -17.94 0.51
N ARG A 117 19.85 -19.22 0.24
CA ARG A 117 18.99 -20.30 0.72
C ARG A 117 18.90 -20.35 2.24
N GLY A 118 20.01 -20.09 2.92
CA GLY A 118 20.04 -20.00 4.39
C GLY A 118 19.21 -18.83 4.91
N ILE A 119 19.31 -17.66 4.27
CA ILE A 119 18.51 -16.45 4.55
C ILE A 119 17.01 -16.76 4.37
N GLU A 120 16.62 -17.37 3.26
CA GLU A 120 15.23 -17.73 2.98
C GLU A 120 14.66 -18.67 4.05
N LYS A 121 15.36 -19.77 4.38
CA LYS A 121 14.93 -20.74 5.39
C LYS A 121 14.82 -20.15 6.80
N ALA A 122 15.78 -19.34 7.21
CA ALA A 122 15.73 -18.67 8.52
C ALA A 122 14.58 -17.65 8.60
N SER A 123 14.39 -16.86 7.55
CA SER A 123 13.28 -15.91 7.48
C SER A 123 11.92 -16.60 7.54
N GLU A 124 11.74 -17.71 6.82
CA GLU A 124 10.51 -18.53 6.88
C GLU A 124 10.26 -19.08 8.30
N ALA A 125 11.31 -19.56 8.98
CA ALA A 125 11.19 -20.07 10.35
C ALA A 125 10.77 -18.97 11.33
N ILE A 126 11.37 -17.76 11.22
CA ILE A 126 11.00 -16.62 12.06
C ILE A 126 9.57 -16.16 11.78
N VAL A 127 9.17 -16.09 10.50
CA VAL A 127 7.79 -15.74 10.13
C VAL A 127 6.77 -16.71 10.72
N LYS A 128 7.08 -18.01 10.73
CA LYS A 128 6.22 -19.02 11.38
C LYS A 128 6.06 -18.75 12.87
N GLU A 129 7.13 -18.39 13.58
CA GLU A 129 7.08 -18.04 15.00
C GLU A 129 6.32 -16.71 15.25
N LEU A 130 6.46 -15.71 14.37
CA LEU A 130 5.68 -14.47 14.44
C LEU A 130 4.17 -14.75 14.32
N ILE A 131 3.76 -15.56 13.33
CA ILE A 131 2.36 -15.94 13.15
C ILE A 131 1.85 -16.73 14.36
N ALA A 132 2.66 -17.66 14.91
CA ALA A 132 2.28 -18.44 16.08
C ALA A 132 2.16 -17.59 17.37
N ALA A 133 2.89 -16.47 17.45
CA ALA A 133 2.83 -15.54 18.58
C ALA A 133 1.71 -14.51 18.47
N ALA A 134 1.00 -14.45 17.36
CA ALA A 134 -0.07 -13.50 17.10
C ALA A 134 -1.16 -13.52 18.17
N LYS A 135 -1.66 -12.35 18.52
CA LYS A 135 -2.85 -12.15 19.37
C LYS A 135 -3.94 -11.53 18.53
N ASP A 136 -5.10 -12.17 18.49
CA ASP A 136 -6.26 -11.62 17.78
C ASP A 136 -6.67 -10.27 18.36
N VAL A 137 -7.18 -9.39 17.49
CA VAL A 137 -7.73 -8.11 17.89
C VAL A 137 -9.15 -8.33 18.40
N GLU A 138 -9.35 -8.18 19.69
CA GLU A 138 -10.64 -8.44 20.34
C GLU A 138 -11.42 -7.15 20.70
N THR A 139 -10.69 -6.03 20.85
CA THR A 139 -11.28 -4.79 21.36
C THR A 139 -11.03 -3.59 20.47
N LYS A 140 -11.97 -2.64 20.51
CA LYS A 140 -11.82 -1.34 19.84
C LYS A 140 -10.58 -0.57 20.32
N ASP A 141 -10.24 -0.70 21.62
CA ASP A 141 -9.08 -0.01 22.20
C ASP A 141 -7.76 -0.53 21.61
N GLN A 142 -7.67 -1.83 21.27
CA GLN A 142 -6.50 -2.38 20.58
C GLN A 142 -6.36 -1.81 19.16
N ILE A 143 -7.47 -1.64 18.45
CA ILE A 143 -7.48 -0.99 17.13
C ILE A 143 -7.01 0.46 17.27
N ALA A 144 -7.57 1.18 18.26
CA ALA A 144 -7.19 2.57 18.52
C ALA A 144 -5.72 2.71 18.89
N ALA A 145 -5.18 1.83 19.74
CA ALA A 145 -3.76 1.84 20.10
C ALA A 145 -2.85 1.61 18.88
N THR A 146 -3.16 0.62 18.06
CA THR A 146 -2.39 0.32 16.83
C THR A 146 -2.42 1.48 15.84
N ALA A 147 -3.59 2.05 15.59
CA ALA A 147 -3.74 3.21 14.72
C ALA A 147 -3.05 4.47 15.29
N THR A 148 -3.06 4.64 16.63
CA THR A 148 -2.36 5.73 17.32
C THR A 148 -0.85 5.66 17.11
N ILE A 149 -0.26 4.46 17.14
CA ILE A 149 1.18 4.29 16.91
C ILE A 149 1.55 4.71 15.49
N SER A 150 0.81 4.22 14.49
CA SER A 150 1.06 4.53 13.08
C SER A 150 0.82 6.02 12.78
N ALA A 151 -0.27 6.59 13.30
CA ALA A 151 -0.59 8.01 13.12
C ALA A 151 0.23 8.96 14.00
N ALA A 152 0.90 8.47 15.06
CA ALA A 152 1.51 9.26 16.13
C ALA A 152 0.55 10.30 16.76
N ASP A 153 -0.77 10.00 16.75
CA ASP A 153 -1.84 10.89 17.19
C ASP A 153 -3.00 10.08 17.78
N PRO A 154 -3.30 10.19 19.10
CA PRO A 154 -4.37 9.45 19.75
C PRO A 154 -5.78 9.79 19.21
N GLU A 155 -6.02 11.05 18.82
CA GLU A 155 -7.33 11.46 18.26
C GLU A 155 -7.58 10.76 16.93
N VAL A 156 -6.55 10.62 16.10
CA VAL A 156 -6.60 9.85 14.85
C VAL A 156 -6.90 8.38 15.13
N GLY A 157 -6.19 7.79 16.10
CA GLY A 157 -6.39 6.38 16.49
C GLY A 157 -7.81 6.08 16.92
N GLU A 158 -8.39 6.93 17.77
CA GLU A 158 -9.79 6.80 18.22
C GLU A 158 -10.78 6.91 17.05
N LYS A 159 -10.58 7.87 16.13
CA LYS A 159 -11.46 8.04 14.96
C LYS A 159 -11.39 6.88 13.99
N ILE A 160 -10.20 6.31 13.77
CA ILE A 160 -10.03 5.11 12.94
C ILE A 160 -10.73 3.91 13.58
N ALA A 161 -10.57 3.71 14.88
CA ALA A 161 -11.25 2.63 15.60
C ALA A 161 -12.77 2.79 15.58
N GLU A 162 -13.29 4.02 15.73
CA GLU A 162 -14.71 4.32 15.59
C GLU A 162 -15.22 4.01 14.17
N ALA A 163 -14.42 4.36 13.15
CA ALA A 163 -14.75 4.10 11.76
C ALA A 163 -14.83 2.59 11.48
N LEU A 164 -13.79 1.84 11.85
CA LEU A 164 -13.71 0.39 11.60
C LEU A 164 -14.75 -0.40 12.40
N ASP A 165 -15.04 -0.02 13.64
CA ASP A 165 -16.09 -0.63 14.46
C ASP A 165 -17.47 -0.51 13.80
N LYS A 166 -17.74 0.64 13.16
CA LYS A 166 -19.05 0.90 12.54
C LYS A 166 -19.21 0.32 11.15
N VAL A 167 -18.17 0.35 10.31
CA VAL A 167 -18.24 -0.21 8.95
C VAL A 167 -17.91 -1.71 8.90
N GLY A 168 -17.31 -2.27 9.97
CA GLY A 168 -16.87 -3.65 10.04
C GLY A 168 -15.54 -3.91 9.33
N GLN A 169 -15.07 -5.16 9.43
CA GLN A 169 -13.76 -5.55 8.88
C GLN A 169 -13.66 -5.36 7.37
N ASP A 170 -14.72 -5.68 6.64
CA ASP A 170 -14.79 -5.53 5.17
C ASP A 170 -15.18 -4.11 4.73
N GLY A 171 -15.51 -3.23 5.69
CA GLY A 171 -15.92 -1.86 5.43
C GLY A 171 -14.77 -1.00 4.88
N VAL A 172 -15.15 0.07 4.20
CA VAL A 172 -14.20 1.00 3.60
C VAL A 172 -14.01 2.21 4.50
N VAL A 173 -12.75 2.58 4.74
CA VAL A 173 -12.39 3.85 5.37
C VAL A 173 -11.59 4.64 4.36
N THR A 174 -12.05 5.84 4.03
CA THR A 174 -11.37 6.79 3.13
C THR A 174 -11.01 8.06 3.86
N VAL A 175 -9.98 8.76 3.39
CA VAL A 175 -9.54 10.03 3.95
C VAL A 175 -9.75 11.13 2.93
N GLU A 176 -10.41 12.22 3.33
CA GLU A 176 -10.67 13.38 2.47
C GLU A 176 -10.17 14.67 3.13
N ASP A 177 -9.80 15.64 2.30
CA ASP A 177 -9.43 16.97 2.77
C ASP A 177 -10.68 17.70 3.29
N ASN A 178 -10.51 18.47 4.37
CA ASN A 178 -11.56 19.33 4.94
C ASN A 178 -11.10 20.78 4.97
N ASN A 179 -11.99 21.68 4.60
CA ASN A 179 -11.76 23.12 4.70
C ASN A 179 -11.87 23.67 6.13
N ARG A 180 -12.20 22.81 7.11
CA ARG A 180 -12.30 23.16 8.53
C ARG A 180 -11.16 22.49 9.29
N PHE A 181 -10.63 23.13 10.30
CA PHE A 181 -9.64 22.53 11.20
C PHE A 181 -10.22 21.34 11.97
N GLY A 182 -9.37 20.36 12.22
CA GLY A 182 -9.71 19.19 13.02
C GLY A 182 -10.00 17.94 12.19
N LEU A 183 -10.50 16.92 12.87
CA LEU A 183 -10.90 15.63 12.30
C LEU A 183 -12.40 15.45 12.46
N ASP A 184 -13.07 15.22 11.34
CA ASP A 184 -14.48 14.83 11.31
C ASP A 184 -14.61 13.41 10.76
N LEU A 185 -15.65 12.68 11.18
CA LEU A 185 -15.95 11.33 10.72
C LEU A 185 -17.39 11.26 10.23
N ASP A 186 -17.54 11.05 8.93
CA ASP A 186 -18.83 10.86 8.28
C ASP A 186 -19.01 9.41 7.84
N PHE A 187 -20.27 8.97 7.76
CA PHE A 187 -20.64 7.66 7.25
C PHE A 187 -21.60 7.81 6.07
N THR A 188 -21.32 7.07 5.00
CA THR A 188 -22.15 7.11 3.80
C THR A 188 -22.28 5.73 3.17
N GLU A 189 -23.29 5.56 2.32
CA GLU A 189 -23.42 4.36 1.51
C GLU A 189 -22.26 4.31 0.50
N GLY A 190 -21.78 3.10 0.24
CA GLY A 190 -20.68 2.90 -0.70
C GLY A 190 -20.33 1.43 -0.81
N MET A 191 -19.43 1.13 -1.75
CA MET A 191 -18.99 -0.25 -1.99
C MET A 191 -17.55 -0.25 -2.47
N ARG A 192 -16.78 -1.25 -2.03
CA ARG A 192 -15.47 -1.58 -2.57
C ARG A 192 -15.48 -2.95 -3.24
N PHE A 193 -14.75 -3.10 -4.33
CA PHE A 193 -14.53 -4.40 -4.99
C PHE A 193 -13.14 -4.51 -5.60
N ASP A 194 -12.66 -5.75 -5.73
CA ASP A 194 -11.28 -6.10 -6.06
C ASP A 194 -11.07 -6.13 -7.58
N LYS A 195 -11.24 -4.99 -8.23
CA LYS A 195 -10.89 -4.73 -9.63
C LYS A 195 -10.48 -3.27 -9.77
N GLY A 196 -9.28 -3.05 -10.29
CA GLY A 196 -8.74 -1.74 -10.54
C GLY A 196 -8.89 -1.30 -12.00
N TYR A 197 -8.22 -0.21 -12.35
CA TYR A 197 -8.25 0.32 -13.71
C TYR A 197 -7.63 -0.65 -14.72
N ILE A 198 -8.23 -0.70 -15.91
CA ILE A 198 -7.75 -1.59 -17.00
C ILE A 198 -6.40 -1.10 -17.56
N ALA A 199 -6.14 0.20 -17.52
CA ALA A 199 -4.91 0.79 -18.03
C ALA A 199 -4.36 1.89 -17.12
N PRO A 200 -3.03 1.98 -16.89
CA PRO A 200 -2.41 3.01 -16.05
C PRO A 200 -2.65 4.45 -16.55
N TYR A 201 -3.01 4.62 -17.80
CA TYR A 201 -3.31 5.93 -18.41
C TYR A 201 -4.57 6.60 -17.84
N PHE A 202 -5.36 5.91 -17.03
CA PHE A 202 -6.50 6.47 -16.31
C PHE A 202 -6.12 7.14 -14.99
N VAL A 203 -4.89 6.96 -14.51
CA VAL A 203 -4.38 7.56 -13.27
C VAL A 203 -4.47 9.08 -13.33
N THR A 204 -5.10 9.69 -12.33
CA THR A 204 -5.23 11.15 -12.17
C THR A 204 -4.35 11.67 -11.03
N ASN A 205 -4.08 10.83 -10.03
CA ASN A 205 -3.14 11.10 -8.95
C ASN A 205 -1.91 10.21 -9.12
N ALA A 206 -0.82 10.78 -9.61
CA ALA A 206 0.42 10.04 -9.88
C ALA A 206 1.14 9.61 -8.59
N GLU A 207 0.92 10.28 -7.48
CA GLU A 207 1.54 10.00 -6.18
C GLU A 207 1.01 8.67 -5.62
N ASP A 208 -0.32 8.52 -5.56
CA ASP A 208 -1.00 7.32 -5.05
C ASP A 208 -1.28 6.30 -6.17
N GLN A 209 -0.92 6.58 -7.42
CA GLN A 209 -1.23 5.75 -8.58
C GLN A 209 -2.73 5.42 -8.69
N THR A 210 -3.60 6.39 -8.37
CA THR A 210 -5.06 6.23 -8.39
C THR A 210 -5.73 7.11 -9.44
N ALA A 211 -6.87 6.63 -9.95
CA ALA A 211 -7.80 7.45 -10.71
C ALA A 211 -8.92 7.93 -9.77
N VAL A 212 -8.97 9.23 -9.50
CA VAL A 212 -10.00 9.85 -8.68
C VAL A 212 -10.99 10.59 -9.57
N LEU A 213 -12.25 10.20 -9.50
CA LEU A 213 -13.35 10.77 -10.26
C LEU A 213 -14.33 11.44 -9.28
N GLU A 214 -14.45 12.76 -9.39
CA GLU A 214 -15.40 13.55 -8.58
C GLU A 214 -16.73 13.66 -9.31
N GLU A 215 -17.82 13.36 -8.63
CA GLU A 215 -19.19 13.35 -9.13
C GLU A 215 -19.38 12.64 -10.49
N PRO A 216 -18.80 11.41 -10.68
CA PRO A 216 -18.85 10.73 -11.96
C PRO A 216 -20.26 10.24 -12.29
N TYR A 217 -20.52 10.12 -13.61
CA TYR A 217 -21.50 9.17 -14.10
C TYR A 217 -20.91 7.76 -14.15
N ILE A 218 -21.74 6.75 -13.92
CA ILE A 218 -21.33 5.34 -13.83
C ILE A 218 -22.16 4.53 -14.83
N LEU A 219 -21.48 3.96 -15.82
CA LEU A 219 -22.05 3.01 -16.75
C LEU A 219 -21.77 1.59 -16.29
N LEU A 220 -22.81 0.78 -16.12
CA LEU A 220 -22.73 -0.62 -15.77
C LEU A 220 -23.19 -1.47 -16.95
N THR A 221 -22.37 -2.39 -17.41
CA THR A 221 -22.74 -3.33 -18.47
C THR A 221 -22.27 -4.75 -18.18
N SER A 222 -23.12 -5.74 -18.48
CA SER A 222 -22.76 -7.16 -18.33
C SER A 222 -21.94 -7.69 -19.52
N GLY A 223 -21.90 -6.95 -20.62
CA GLY A 223 -21.16 -7.28 -21.83
C GLY A 223 -19.77 -6.64 -21.88
N LYS A 224 -19.04 -6.98 -22.96
CA LYS A 224 -17.77 -6.32 -23.30
C LYS A 224 -18.04 -5.02 -24.05
N VAL A 225 -17.14 -4.05 -23.85
CA VAL A 225 -17.12 -2.79 -24.58
C VAL A 225 -15.89 -2.78 -25.48
N SER A 226 -16.06 -3.08 -26.76
CA SER A 226 -14.94 -3.31 -27.68
C SER A 226 -14.94 -2.33 -28.86
N SER A 227 -16.11 -1.85 -29.30
CA SER A 227 -16.18 -0.94 -30.43
C SER A 227 -16.08 0.53 -30.03
N GLN A 228 -15.51 1.35 -30.89
CA GLN A 228 -15.52 2.80 -30.70
C GLN A 228 -16.94 3.37 -30.58
N GLN A 229 -17.91 2.82 -31.32
CA GLN A 229 -19.30 3.28 -31.33
C GLN A 229 -19.97 3.12 -29.97
N ASP A 230 -19.69 2.03 -29.23
CA ASP A 230 -20.24 1.77 -27.90
C ASP A 230 -19.84 2.86 -26.89
N VAL A 231 -18.64 3.42 -27.05
CA VAL A 231 -18.08 4.41 -26.11
C VAL A 231 -18.44 5.82 -26.53
N VAL A 232 -18.38 6.15 -27.83
CA VAL A 232 -18.54 7.53 -28.31
C VAL A 232 -19.93 8.06 -27.99
N HIS A 233 -20.98 7.24 -28.20
CA HIS A 233 -22.35 7.65 -27.89
C HIS A 233 -22.53 8.12 -26.44
N ILE A 234 -22.11 7.29 -25.46
CA ILE A 234 -22.19 7.61 -24.03
C ILE A 234 -21.25 8.77 -23.67
N ALA A 235 -20.02 8.77 -24.19
CA ALA A 235 -19.06 9.84 -23.94
C ALA A 235 -19.59 11.21 -24.40
N GLU A 236 -20.22 11.30 -25.57
CA GLU A 236 -20.83 12.54 -26.06
C GLU A 236 -21.97 13.06 -25.16
N LEU A 237 -22.77 12.14 -24.60
CA LEU A 237 -23.82 12.51 -23.67
C LEU A 237 -23.21 13.07 -22.36
N VAL A 238 -22.22 12.37 -21.79
CA VAL A 238 -21.60 12.76 -20.52
C VAL A 238 -20.73 14.01 -20.67
N MET A 239 -19.99 14.16 -21.77
CA MET A 239 -19.16 15.35 -22.05
C MET A 239 -19.95 16.66 -21.96
N LYS A 240 -21.22 16.67 -22.38
CA LYS A 240 -22.08 17.86 -22.30
C LYS A 240 -22.30 18.33 -20.85
N THR A 241 -22.11 17.46 -19.88
CA THR A 241 -22.28 17.76 -18.45
C THR A 241 -20.99 18.25 -17.78
N GLY A 242 -19.84 18.06 -18.41
CA GLY A 242 -18.52 18.36 -17.85
C GLY A 242 -18.05 17.39 -16.75
N LYS A 243 -18.82 16.32 -16.47
CA LYS A 243 -18.50 15.34 -15.43
C LYS A 243 -17.71 14.16 -16.01
N PRO A 244 -16.91 13.45 -15.18
CA PRO A 244 -16.21 12.25 -15.62
C PRO A 244 -17.14 11.04 -15.76
N LEU A 245 -16.66 10.01 -16.48
CA LEU A 245 -17.36 8.74 -16.68
C LEU A 245 -16.54 7.58 -16.13
N LEU A 246 -17.17 6.75 -15.26
CA LEU A 246 -16.69 5.43 -14.92
C LEU A 246 -17.43 4.38 -15.75
N ILE A 247 -16.70 3.45 -16.37
CA ILE A 247 -17.26 2.30 -17.08
C ILE A 247 -16.89 1.03 -16.32
N ILE A 248 -17.90 0.27 -15.89
CA ILE A 248 -17.72 -1.04 -15.28
C ILE A 248 -18.37 -2.07 -16.24
N ALA A 249 -17.54 -2.90 -16.87
CA ALA A 249 -17.93 -3.84 -17.90
C ALA A 249 -17.28 -5.21 -17.69
N GLU A 250 -17.74 -6.23 -18.42
CA GLU A 250 -17.02 -7.51 -18.42
C GLU A 250 -15.55 -7.33 -18.83
N ASP A 251 -15.31 -6.56 -19.87
CA ASP A 251 -14.00 -6.08 -20.31
C ASP A 251 -14.17 -4.81 -21.16
N VAL A 252 -13.10 -4.02 -21.25
CA VAL A 252 -13.03 -2.88 -22.18
C VAL A 252 -11.75 -3.07 -23.00
N ASP A 253 -11.91 -3.38 -24.28
CA ASP A 253 -10.79 -3.72 -25.17
C ASP A 253 -10.97 -3.12 -26.58
N GLY A 254 -10.35 -3.71 -27.60
CA GLY A 254 -10.50 -3.35 -29.00
C GLY A 254 -10.24 -1.86 -29.28
N GLU A 255 -11.17 -1.19 -30.00
CA GLU A 255 -11.10 0.21 -30.34
C GLU A 255 -11.63 1.13 -29.22
N ALA A 256 -12.40 0.60 -28.27
CA ALA A 256 -12.98 1.35 -27.17
C ALA A 256 -11.91 1.86 -26.21
N LEU A 257 -11.00 0.99 -25.78
CA LEU A 257 -9.95 1.33 -24.79
C LEU A 257 -9.00 2.44 -25.27
N PRO A 258 -8.37 2.36 -26.45
CA PRO A 258 -7.56 3.46 -26.99
C PRO A 258 -8.34 4.77 -27.14
N THR A 259 -9.61 4.72 -27.49
CA THR A 259 -10.46 5.92 -27.61
C THR A 259 -10.60 6.63 -26.27
N LEU A 260 -10.88 5.91 -25.18
CA LEU A 260 -10.94 6.46 -23.83
C LEU A 260 -9.58 7.03 -23.38
N ILE A 261 -8.51 6.28 -23.57
CA ILE A 261 -7.15 6.68 -23.19
C ILE A 261 -6.73 7.97 -23.91
N LEU A 262 -6.93 8.06 -25.22
CA LEU A 262 -6.55 9.25 -26.00
C LEU A 262 -7.30 10.49 -25.55
N ASN A 263 -8.58 10.38 -25.23
CA ASN A 263 -9.38 11.51 -24.73
C ASN A 263 -8.93 11.91 -23.32
N ASN A 264 -8.58 10.97 -22.47
CA ASN A 264 -8.03 11.24 -21.14
C ASN A 264 -6.68 11.98 -21.22
N ILE A 265 -5.74 11.50 -22.03
CA ILE A 265 -4.42 12.12 -22.24
C ILE A 265 -4.56 13.55 -22.80
N ARG A 266 -5.51 13.77 -23.72
CA ARG A 266 -5.78 15.09 -24.30
C ARG A 266 -6.51 16.03 -23.34
N GLY A 267 -7.00 15.53 -22.21
CA GLY A 267 -7.80 16.29 -21.27
C GLY A 267 -9.19 16.68 -21.79
N THR A 268 -9.64 16.10 -22.92
CA THR A 268 -10.95 16.39 -23.53
C THR A 268 -12.10 15.72 -22.80
N PHE A 269 -11.86 14.54 -22.24
CA PHE A 269 -12.87 13.78 -21.51
C PHE A 269 -12.22 12.91 -20.44
N LYS A 270 -12.57 13.14 -19.18
CA LYS A 270 -12.10 12.34 -18.06
C LYS A 270 -12.93 11.07 -17.95
N SER A 271 -12.26 9.92 -17.99
CA SER A 271 -12.91 8.62 -17.84
C SER A 271 -11.99 7.61 -17.17
N CYS A 272 -12.57 6.54 -16.64
CA CYS A 272 -11.88 5.37 -16.17
C CYS A 272 -12.68 4.12 -16.55
N ALA A 273 -11.98 3.05 -16.91
CA ALA A 273 -12.57 1.76 -17.23
C ALA A 273 -12.06 0.68 -16.28
N VAL A 274 -12.99 -0.12 -15.75
CA VAL A 274 -12.75 -1.16 -14.75
C VAL A 274 -13.48 -2.43 -15.16
N LYS A 275 -12.90 -3.60 -14.87
CA LYS A 275 -13.57 -4.88 -15.06
C LYS A 275 -14.59 -5.13 -13.96
N ALA A 276 -15.77 -5.62 -14.33
CA ALA A 276 -16.77 -6.03 -13.36
C ALA A 276 -16.26 -7.23 -12.53
N PRO A 277 -16.46 -7.22 -11.20
CA PRO A 277 -16.04 -8.32 -10.34
C PRO A 277 -16.89 -9.58 -10.52
N GLY A 278 -16.28 -10.74 -10.26
CA GLY A 278 -16.94 -12.04 -10.38
C GLY A 278 -17.05 -12.56 -11.82
N PHE A 279 -17.72 -13.71 -11.98
CA PHE A 279 -17.94 -14.40 -13.24
C PHE A 279 -19.37 -14.92 -13.31
N GLY A 280 -19.92 -15.04 -14.56
CA GLY A 280 -21.26 -15.60 -14.80
C GLY A 280 -22.35 -14.90 -13.98
N ASP A 281 -23.22 -15.67 -13.34
CA ASP A 281 -24.37 -15.14 -12.58
C ASP A 281 -23.95 -14.30 -11.37
N ARG A 282 -22.78 -14.56 -10.77
CA ARG A 282 -22.25 -13.73 -9.70
C ARG A 282 -21.89 -12.33 -10.19
N ARG A 283 -21.29 -12.19 -11.37
CA ARG A 283 -21.02 -10.88 -11.98
C ARG A 283 -22.33 -10.12 -12.18
N LYS A 284 -23.37 -10.78 -12.69
CA LYS A 284 -24.69 -10.17 -12.88
C LYS A 284 -25.28 -9.68 -11.54
N ALA A 285 -25.18 -10.50 -10.49
CA ALA A 285 -25.65 -10.14 -9.16
C ALA A 285 -24.89 -8.95 -8.58
N MET A 286 -23.56 -8.91 -8.72
CA MET A 286 -22.74 -7.77 -8.25
C MET A 286 -23.01 -6.50 -9.05
N LEU A 287 -23.18 -6.59 -10.36
CA LEU A 287 -23.57 -5.44 -11.19
C LEU A 287 -24.95 -4.90 -10.76
N GLN A 288 -25.89 -5.79 -10.40
CA GLN A 288 -27.19 -5.37 -9.89
C GLN A 288 -27.08 -4.68 -8.52
N ASP A 289 -26.21 -5.17 -7.63
CA ASP A 289 -25.95 -4.52 -6.33
C ASP A 289 -25.35 -3.12 -6.53
N MET A 290 -24.41 -2.97 -7.49
CA MET A 290 -23.85 -1.67 -7.88
C MET A 290 -24.89 -0.75 -8.51
N ALA A 291 -25.79 -1.30 -9.34
CA ALA A 291 -26.86 -0.52 -9.96
C ALA A 291 -27.80 0.08 -8.92
N ILE A 292 -28.19 -0.70 -7.92
CA ILE A 292 -29.03 -0.24 -6.82
C ILE A 292 -28.30 0.83 -5.99
N LEU A 293 -27.01 0.60 -5.70
CA LEU A 293 -26.20 1.55 -4.93
C LEU A 293 -26.04 2.89 -5.64
N THR A 294 -25.86 2.90 -6.97
CA THR A 294 -25.55 4.09 -7.74
C THR A 294 -26.76 4.74 -8.43
N GLY A 295 -27.92 4.07 -8.37
CA GLY A 295 -29.11 4.48 -9.10
C GLY A 295 -29.01 4.22 -10.61
N ALA A 296 -28.10 3.31 -11.04
CA ALA A 296 -27.93 2.91 -12.43
C ALA A 296 -28.88 1.82 -12.87
N GLN A 297 -28.93 1.60 -14.17
CA GLN A 297 -29.49 0.40 -14.77
C GLN A 297 -28.38 -0.37 -15.50
N VAL A 298 -28.32 -1.71 -15.26
CA VAL A 298 -27.34 -2.54 -15.96
C VAL A 298 -27.72 -2.67 -17.43
N VAL A 299 -26.83 -2.24 -18.31
CA VAL A 299 -26.99 -2.41 -19.76
C VAL A 299 -26.63 -3.84 -20.13
N SER A 300 -27.55 -4.55 -20.76
CA SER A 300 -27.40 -5.96 -21.12
C SER A 300 -28.25 -6.29 -22.33
N ASP A 301 -27.70 -7.07 -23.25
CA ASP A 301 -28.44 -7.60 -24.42
C ASP A 301 -29.65 -8.45 -23.99
N GLU A 302 -29.57 -9.12 -22.84
CA GLU A 302 -30.68 -9.91 -22.29
C GLU A 302 -31.88 -9.02 -21.93
N LEU A 303 -31.63 -7.76 -21.55
CA LEU A 303 -32.66 -6.76 -21.26
C LEU A 303 -33.05 -5.94 -22.49
N GLY A 304 -32.47 -6.23 -23.66
CA GLY A 304 -32.69 -5.49 -24.88
C GLY A 304 -32.07 -4.08 -24.92
N LEU A 305 -31.17 -3.80 -23.98
CA LEU A 305 -30.45 -2.51 -23.90
C LEU A 305 -29.10 -2.61 -24.62
N LYS A 306 -28.85 -1.74 -25.58
CA LYS A 306 -27.59 -1.67 -26.31
C LYS A 306 -26.87 -0.36 -26.01
N LEU A 307 -25.54 -0.40 -25.92
CA LEU A 307 -24.68 0.74 -25.58
C LEU A 307 -24.80 1.90 -26.59
N ASP A 308 -25.09 1.61 -27.84
CA ASP A 308 -25.24 2.59 -28.92
C ASP A 308 -26.57 3.33 -28.92
N SER A 309 -27.53 2.93 -28.09
CA SER A 309 -28.90 3.46 -28.07
C SER A 309 -29.44 3.86 -26.71
N VAL A 310 -28.66 3.68 -25.64
CA VAL A 310 -29.04 4.10 -24.28
C VAL A 310 -28.86 5.61 -24.07
N ASP A 311 -29.61 6.15 -23.14
CA ASP A 311 -29.55 7.56 -22.75
C ASP A 311 -28.95 7.75 -21.34
N MET A 312 -28.96 8.99 -20.85
CA MET A 312 -28.44 9.34 -19.53
C MET A 312 -29.18 8.66 -18.36
N SER A 313 -30.40 8.17 -18.57
CA SER A 313 -31.22 7.60 -17.49
C SER A 313 -30.71 6.24 -17.01
N VAL A 314 -29.91 5.54 -17.81
CA VAL A 314 -29.29 4.27 -17.40
C VAL A 314 -28.03 4.48 -16.57
N LEU A 315 -27.47 5.69 -16.57
CA LEU A 315 -26.23 6.01 -15.85
C LEU A 315 -26.52 6.25 -14.36
N GLY A 316 -25.75 5.56 -13.53
CA GLY A 316 -25.68 5.88 -12.12
C GLY A 316 -24.80 7.08 -11.82
N THR A 317 -24.79 7.47 -10.57
CA THR A 317 -23.94 8.55 -10.05
C THR A 317 -23.33 8.17 -8.72
N ALA A 318 -22.23 8.83 -8.35
CA ALA A 318 -21.67 8.78 -7.02
C ALA A 318 -21.08 10.16 -6.69
N LYS A 319 -20.84 10.43 -5.41
CA LYS A 319 -20.12 11.64 -5.00
C LYS A 319 -18.66 11.56 -5.44
N LYS A 320 -18.06 10.36 -5.28
CA LYS A 320 -16.66 10.13 -5.62
C LYS A 320 -16.42 8.67 -5.96
N VAL A 321 -15.49 8.41 -6.88
CA VAL A 321 -14.97 7.07 -7.14
C VAL A 321 -13.45 7.13 -7.11
N ILE A 322 -12.85 6.17 -6.41
CA ILE A 322 -11.40 6.00 -6.31
C ILE A 322 -11.06 4.65 -6.91
N VAL A 323 -10.20 4.63 -7.93
CA VAL A 323 -9.76 3.41 -8.60
C VAL A 323 -8.25 3.30 -8.48
N SER A 324 -7.78 2.27 -7.79
CA SER A 324 -6.37 1.90 -7.75
C SER A 324 -6.05 0.85 -8.84
N LYS A 325 -4.85 0.32 -8.82
CA LYS A 325 -4.44 -0.75 -9.72
C LYS A 325 -5.29 -2.02 -9.53
N ASP A 326 -5.70 -2.33 -8.31
CA ASP A 326 -6.30 -3.61 -7.94
C ASP A 326 -7.73 -3.48 -7.40
N GLU A 327 -8.17 -2.28 -7.03
CA GLU A 327 -9.44 -2.04 -6.35
C GLU A 327 -10.21 -0.83 -6.87
N THR A 328 -11.51 -0.86 -6.70
CA THR A 328 -12.41 0.29 -6.95
C THR A 328 -13.30 0.54 -5.75
N THR A 329 -13.33 1.79 -5.27
CA THR A 329 -14.20 2.26 -4.19
C THR A 329 -15.21 3.27 -4.73
N ILE A 330 -16.50 3.01 -4.55
CA ILE A 330 -17.61 3.93 -4.85
C ILE A 330 -18.04 4.55 -3.52
N VAL A 331 -18.00 5.87 -3.40
CA VAL A 331 -18.35 6.62 -2.19
C VAL A 331 -19.62 7.42 -2.46
N ALA A 332 -20.60 7.29 -1.59
CA ALA A 332 -21.89 7.95 -1.67
C ALA A 332 -22.57 7.77 -3.04
N GLY A 333 -22.96 6.53 -3.34
CA GLY A 333 -23.73 6.21 -4.54
C GLY A 333 -25.05 7.00 -4.59
N GLY A 334 -25.50 7.30 -5.83
CA GLY A 334 -26.71 8.09 -6.06
C GLY A 334 -28.03 7.33 -5.95
N GLY A 335 -27.99 6.04 -5.56
CA GLY A 335 -29.18 5.22 -5.31
C GLY A 335 -29.95 5.63 -4.07
N SER A 336 -31.21 5.21 -3.95
CA SER A 336 -32.00 5.50 -2.75
C SER A 336 -31.60 4.60 -1.59
N LYS A 337 -31.60 5.14 -0.37
CA LYS A 337 -31.30 4.36 0.86
C LYS A 337 -32.30 3.23 1.06
N GLU A 338 -33.52 3.46 0.68
CA GLU A 338 -34.62 2.50 0.77
C GLU A 338 -34.36 1.28 -0.14
N ASP A 339 -33.90 1.51 -1.37
CA ASP A 339 -33.59 0.43 -2.31
C ASP A 339 -32.35 -0.36 -1.88
N VAL A 340 -31.32 0.30 -1.37
CA VAL A 340 -30.15 -0.35 -0.78
C VAL A 340 -30.54 -1.21 0.42
N ALA A 341 -31.36 -0.68 1.33
CA ALA A 341 -31.85 -1.43 2.51
C ALA A 341 -32.71 -2.64 2.11
N ALA A 342 -33.57 -2.49 1.09
CA ALA A 342 -34.37 -3.59 0.56
C ALA A 342 -33.49 -4.68 -0.05
N ARG A 343 -32.42 -4.30 -0.79
CA ARG A 343 -31.46 -5.25 -1.36
C ARG A 343 -30.67 -5.99 -0.27
N VAL A 344 -30.23 -5.30 0.76
CA VAL A 344 -29.59 -5.91 1.94
C VAL A 344 -30.51 -6.93 2.61
N ALA A 345 -31.79 -6.59 2.79
CA ALA A 345 -32.77 -7.51 3.35
C ALA A 345 -32.98 -8.75 2.46
N GLN A 346 -33.02 -8.58 1.14
CA GLN A 346 -33.11 -9.68 0.19
C GLN A 346 -31.91 -10.62 0.30
N ILE A 347 -30.68 -10.11 0.30
CA ILE A 347 -29.46 -10.93 0.41
C ILE A 347 -29.46 -11.69 1.74
N ARG A 348 -29.87 -11.06 2.85
CA ARG A 348 -30.01 -11.75 4.15
C ARG A 348 -31.02 -12.90 4.10
N ALA A 349 -32.13 -12.72 3.41
CA ALA A 349 -33.11 -13.79 3.20
C ALA A 349 -32.54 -14.94 2.35
N GLU A 350 -31.77 -14.62 1.30
CA GLU A 350 -31.06 -15.61 0.47
C GLU A 350 -30.06 -16.43 1.31
N ILE A 351 -29.28 -15.77 2.20
CA ILE A 351 -28.35 -16.42 3.15
C ILE A 351 -29.09 -17.40 4.06
N ALA A 352 -30.26 -17.01 4.58
CA ALA A 352 -31.03 -17.84 5.50
C ALA A 352 -31.66 -19.07 4.80
N ASN A 353 -31.89 -19.00 3.50
CA ASN A 353 -32.57 -20.03 2.72
C ASN A 353 -31.65 -20.94 1.90
N THR A 354 -30.35 -20.64 1.83
CA THR A 354 -29.41 -21.48 1.06
C THR A 354 -28.91 -22.66 1.89
N ASP A 355 -28.92 -23.85 1.27
CA ASP A 355 -28.37 -25.09 1.84
C ASP A 355 -26.90 -25.29 1.49
N SER A 356 -26.34 -24.47 0.59
CA SER A 356 -24.95 -24.53 0.14
C SER A 356 -24.06 -23.63 1.01
N ASP A 357 -23.10 -24.20 1.71
CA ASP A 357 -22.14 -23.44 2.52
C ASP A 357 -21.32 -22.48 1.67
N TYR A 358 -20.96 -22.90 0.46
CA TYR A 358 -20.23 -22.07 -0.50
C TYR A 358 -21.07 -20.87 -0.98
N ASP A 359 -22.35 -21.06 -1.32
CA ASP A 359 -23.21 -19.95 -1.72
C ASP A 359 -23.50 -19.02 -0.54
N ARG A 360 -23.64 -19.59 0.65
CA ARG A 360 -23.78 -18.81 1.90
C ARG A 360 -22.59 -17.88 2.12
N GLU A 361 -21.36 -18.40 1.98
CA GLU A 361 -20.14 -17.61 2.07
C GLU A 361 -20.13 -16.45 1.06
N LYS A 362 -20.45 -16.75 -0.21
CA LYS A 362 -20.44 -15.72 -1.28
C LYS A 362 -21.58 -14.70 -1.15
N LEU A 363 -22.71 -15.07 -0.60
CA LEU A 363 -23.78 -14.14 -0.24
C LEU A 363 -23.38 -13.25 0.96
N GLN A 364 -22.67 -13.81 1.94
CA GLN A 364 -22.12 -13.04 3.05
C GLN A 364 -21.09 -12.00 2.58
N GLU A 365 -20.17 -12.36 1.67
CA GLU A 365 -19.25 -11.42 1.06
C GLU A 365 -19.98 -10.26 0.35
N ARG A 366 -21.03 -10.55 -0.41
CA ARG A 366 -21.84 -9.52 -1.08
C ARG A 366 -22.57 -8.63 -0.07
N LEU A 367 -23.14 -9.25 0.98
CA LEU A 367 -23.80 -8.52 2.06
C LEU A 367 -22.82 -7.55 2.74
N ALA A 368 -21.64 -8.02 3.10
CA ALA A 368 -20.61 -7.20 3.74
C ALA A 368 -20.23 -5.99 2.87
N LYS A 369 -20.00 -6.22 1.56
CA LYS A 369 -19.68 -5.14 0.62
C LYS A 369 -20.78 -4.09 0.46
N LEU A 370 -22.04 -4.48 0.48
CA LEU A 370 -23.18 -3.56 0.29
C LEU A 370 -23.64 -2.90 1.59
N ALA A 371 -23.63 -3.65 2.72
CA ALA A 371 -24.13 -3.18 4.01
C ALA A 371 -23.08 -2.43 4.85
N GLY A 372 -21.79 -2.67 4.62
CA GLY A 372 -20.69 -2.07 5.38
C GLY A 372 -20.58 -0.55 5.18
N GLY A 373 -20.94 -0.04 4.02
CA GLY A 373 -20.83 1.38 3.71
C GLY A 373 -19.39 1.87 3.65
N VAL A 374 -19.22 3.18 3.69
CA VAL A 374 -17.93 3.87 3.70
C VAL A 374 -17.85 4.86 4.85
N ALA A 375 -16.83 4.76 5.67
CA ALA A 375 -16.46 5.78 6.64
C ALA A 375 -15.50 6.78 5.95
N VAL A 376 -15.79 8.07 6.04
CA VAL A 376 -15.00 9.15 5.47
C VAL A 376 -14.39 9.95 6.61
N ILE A 377 -13.08 9.83 6.81
CA ILE A 377 -12.32 10.66 7.74
C ILE A 377 -11.94 11.94 7.01
N LYS A 378 -12.44 13.08 7.50
CA LYS A 378 -12.18 14.40 6.92
C LYS A 378 -11.09 15.09 7.73
N VAL A 379 -10.01 15.48 7.05
CA VAL A 379 -8.79 16.02 7.65
C VAL A 379 -8.63 17.48 7.28
N GLY A 380 -8.59 18.35 8.28
CA GLY A 380 -8.30 19.76 8.11
C GLY A 380 -6.98 20.17 8.75
N ALA A 381 -6.25 21.07 8.09
CA ALA A 381 -5.00 21.64 8.57
C ALA A 381 -4.87 23.13 8.22
N ALA A 382 -3.86 23.79 8.79
CA ALA A 382 -3.61 25.21 8.56
C ALA A 382 -3.00 25.50 7.18
N THR A 383 -2.25 24.56 6.64
CA THR A 383 -1.58 24.67 5.34
C THR A 383 -1.83 23.41 4.49
N GLU A 384 -1.76 23.57 3.18
CA GLU A 384 -1.91 22.45 2.23
C GLU A 384 -0.84 21.35 2.47
N VAL A 385 0.39 21.75 2.80
CA VAL A 385 1.49 20.82 3.11
C VAL A 385 1.18 19.98 4.35
N GLU A 386 0.68 20.62 5.42
CA GLU A 386 0.27 19.93 6.65
C GLU A 386 -0.94 19.00 6.41
N ALA A 387 -1.93 19.46 5.64
CA ALA A 387 -3.10 18.66 5.29
C ALA A 387 -2.71 17.37 4.56
N LYS A 388 -1.81 17.49 3.59
CA LYS A 388 -1.33 16.36 2.80
C LYS A 388 -0.54 15.36 3.64
N GLU A 389 0.37 15.83 4.46
CA GLU A 389 1.15 14.98 5.38
C GLU A 389 0.23 14.26 6.37
N ARG A 390 -0.71 14.99 6.99
CA ARG A 390 -1.67 14.42 7.95
C ARG A 390 -2.59 13.39 7.29
N LYS A 391 -3.03 13.65 6.06
CA LYS A 391 -3.84 12.72 5.28
C LYS A 391 -3.11 11.40 5.03
N HIS A 392 -1.87 11.44 4.53
CA HIS A 392 -1.06 10.23 4.26
C HIS A 392 -0.86 9.42 5.55
N ARG A 393 -0.53 10.07 6.65
CA ARG A 393 -0.35 9.42 7.94
C ARG A 393 -1.63 8.73 8.44
N ILE A 394 -2.80 9.32 8.20
CA ILE A 394 -4.09 8.71 8.55
C ILE A 394 -4.39 7.52 7.62
N GLU A 395 -4.10 7.63 6.33
CA GLU A 395 -4.24 6.53 5.37
C GLU A 395 -3.38 5.32 5.77
N ASP A 396 -2.13 5.55 6.16
CA ASP A 396 -1.22 4.52 6.67
C ASP A 396 -1.77 3.87 7.96
N ALA A 397 -2.25 4.70 8.90
CA ALA A 397 -2.84 4.21 10.14
C ALA A 397 -4.11 3.37 9.92
N VAL A 398 -4.94 3.71 8.94
CA VAL A 398 -6.10 2.89 8.53
C VAL A 398 -5.63 1.53 7.98
N ARG A 399 -4.59 1.52 7.11
CA ARG A 399 -4.04 0.27 6.56
C ARG A 399 -3.41 -0.59 7.64
N ASN A 400 -2.67 0.02 8.55
CA ASN A 400 -2.06 -0.64 9.71
C ASN A 400 -3.10 -1.28 10.63
N ALA A 401 -4.17 -0.54 10.97
CA ALA A 401 -5.28 -1.06 11.77
C ALA A 401 -6.01 -2.24 11.10
N LYS A 402 -6.21 -2.18 9.78
CA LYS A 402 -6.77 -3.30 9.01
C LYS A 402 -5.84 -4.52 9.02
N ALA A 403 -4.54 -4.32 8.82
CA ALA A 403 -3.54 -5.39 8.89
C ALA A 403 -3.55 -6.09 10.27
N ALA A 404 -3.77 -5.33 11.35
CA ALA A 404 -3.93 -5.87 12.70
C ALA A 404 -5.19 -6.74 12.85
N ILE A 405 -6.31 -6.30 12.28
CA ILE A 405 -7.56 -7.07 12.30
C ILE A 405 -7.43 -8.36 11.49
N GLU A 406 -6.69 -8.33 10.37
CA GLU A 406 -6.54 -9.48 9.48
C GLU A 406 -5.66 -10.59 10.06
N GLU A 407 -4.53 -10.26 10.68
CA GLU A 407 -3.52 -11.26 11.10
C GLU A 407 -3.14 -11.17 12.59
N GLY A 408 -3.73 -10.25 13.35
CA GLY A 408 -3.45 -10.09 14.78
C GLY A 408 -2.27 -9.16 15.07
N LEU A 409 -1.95 -9.05 16.36
CA LEU A 409 -0.97 -8.15 16.95
C LEU A 409 0.20 -8.90 17.58
N LEU A 410 1.35 -8.24 17.57
CA LEU A 410 2.59 -8.62 18.23
C LEU A 410 3.07 -7.51 19.16
N PRO A 411 3.94 -7.82 20.15
CA PRO A 411 4.68 -6.79 20.85
C PRO A 411 5.49 -5.95 19.86
N GLY A 412 5.29 -4.63 19.89
CA GLY A 412 5.86 -3.71 18.92
C GLY A 412 7.34 -3.38 19.13
N GLY A 413 7.81 -2.37 18.38
CA GLY A 413 9.17 -1.83 18.55
C GLY A 413 10.30 -2.76 18.18
N GLY A 414 10.06 -3.77 17.36
CA GLY A 414 11.03 -4.79 16.94
C GLY A 414 11.26 -5.90 17.96
N VAL A 415 10.57 -5.88 19.10
CA VAL A 415 10.72 -6.90 20.17
C VAL A 415 10.27 -8.28 19.70
N ALA A 416 9.13 -8.36 18.99
CA ALA A 416 8.61 -9.61 18.45
C ALA A 416 9.61 -10.30 17.52
N LEU A 417 10.35 -9.55 16.71
CA LEU A 417 11.39 -10.08 15.84
C LEU A 417 12.50 -10.78 16.64
N ILE A 418 12.99 -10.17 17.73
CA ILE A 418 14.02 -10.74 18.60
C ILE A 418 13.53 -12.01 19.27
N GLN A 419 12.30 -12.00 19.81
CA GLN A 419 11.73 -13.15 20.53
C GLN A 419 11.40 -14.31 19.58
N ALA A 420 10.86 -14.03 18.39
CA ALA A 420 10.62 -15.04 17.36
C ALA A 420 11.92 -15.65 16.83
N ALA A 421 12.96 -14.82 16.63
CA ALA A 421 14.27 -15.30 16.22
C ALA A 421 14.89 -16.27 17.24
N ALA A 422 14.82 -15.95 18.53
CA ALA A 422 15.35 -16.81 19.58
C ALA A 422 14.67 -18.19 19.61
N LYS A 423 13.37 -18.27 19.30
CA LYS A 423 12.63 -19.53 19.17
C LYS A 423 13.01 -20.29 17.89
N ALA A 424 13.03 -19.59 16.76
CA ALA A 424 13.33 -20.17 15.46
C ALA A 424 14.77 -20.72 15.35
N GLU A 425 15.73 -20.09 16.03
CA GLU A 425 17.15 -20.48 15.96
C GLU A 425 17.38 -21.93 16.37
N SER A 426 16.63 -22.45 17.35
CA SER A 426 16.72 -23.84 17.80
C SER A 426 16.24 -24.87 16.76
N ASP A 427 15.32 -24.44 15.87
CA ASP A 427 14.65 -25.29 14.88
C ASP A 427 15.35 -25.27 13.52
N VAL A 428 16.13 -24.24 13.24
CA VAL A 428 16.89 -24.08 11.98
C VAL A 428 18.20 -24.84 12.06
N LYS A 429 18.19 -26.11 11.58
CA LYS A 429 19.36 -26.98 11.51
C LYS A 429 19.91 -27.01 10.10
N LEU A 430 20.88 -26.15 9.81
CA LEU A 430 21.54 -26.03 8.52
C LEU A 430 23.05 -26.28 8.67
N GLU A 431 23.73 -26.56 7.57
CA GLU A 431 25.17 -26.82 7.55
C GLU A 431 25.87 -25.92 6.52
N GLY A 432 27.19 -25.70 6.72
CA GLY A 432 28.04 -24.95 5.79
C GLY A 432 27.52 -23.50 5.56
N ASP A 433 27.56 -23.06 4.30
CA ASP A 433 27.18 -21.69 3.94
C ASP A 433 25.68 -21.42 4.10
N GLU A 434 24.81 -22.43 4.10
CA GLU A 434 23.40 -22.24 4.43
C GLU A 434 23.23 -21.88 5.93
N ALA A 435 24.01 -22.51 6.83
CA ALA A 435 24.02 -22.14 8.25
C ALA A 435 24.55 -20.71 8.45
N THR A 436 25.55 -20.30 7.67
CA THR A 436 26.06 -18.94 7.66
C THR A 436 24.98 -17.96 7.18
N GLY A 437 24.21 -18.32 6.15
CA GLY A 437 23.07 -17.54 5.67
C GLY A 437 21.99 -17.34 6.74
N ALA A 438 21.66 -18.37 7.50
CA ALA A 438 20.76 -18.26 8.65
C ALA A 438 21.31 -17.34 9.74
N ALA A 439 22.60 -17.46 10.08
CA ALA A 439 23.24 -16.61 11.08
C ALA A 439 23.24 -15.12 10.68
N ILE A 440 23.27 -14.80 9.38
CA ILE A 440 23.11 -13.43 8.87
C ILE A 440 21.74 -12.89 9.29
N VAL A 441 20.67 -13.66 9.12
CA VAL A 441 19.31 -13.23 9.48
C VAL A 441 19.21 -13.00 10.98
N PHE A 442 19.67 -13.93 11.81
CA PHE A 442 19.61 -13.82 13.27
C PHE A 442 20.38 -12.62 13.84
N ARG A 443 21.38 -12.11 13.11
CA ARG A 443 22.05 -10.85 13.46
C ARG A 443 21.31 -9.63 12.91
N ALA A 444 20.91 -9.69 11.66
CA ALA A 444 20.28 -8.54 10.98
C ALA A 444 18.95 -8.14 11.60
N ILE A 445 18.23 -9.10 12.17
CA ILE A 445 16.90 -8.88 12.78
C ILE A 445 16.94 -7.96 14.01
N GLU A 446 18.11 -7.70 14.56
CA GLU A 446 18.31 -6.75 15.67
C GLU A 446 18.26 -5.28 15.20
N ALA A 447 18.45 -5.02 13.92
CA ALA A 447 18.62 -3.67 13.40
C ALA A 447 17.41 -2.75 13.66
N PRO A 448 16.13 -3.15 13.53
CA PRO A 448 15.00 -2.28 13.81
C PRO A 448 14.96 -1.79 15.26
N ILE A 449 15.04 -2.69 16.24
CA ILE A 449 15.02 -2.28 17.67
C ILE A 449 16.24 -1.45 18.04
N LYS A 450 17.40 -1.76 17.46
CA LYS A 450 18.62 -0.99 17.64
C LYS A 450 18.43 0.45 17.14
N GLN A 451 17.89 0.62 15.94
CA GLN A 451 17.63 1.92 15.35
C GLN A 451 16.58 2.73 16.14
N ILE A 452 15.51 2.09 16.62
CA ILE A 452 14.51 2.73 17.48
C ILE A 452 15.16 3.25 18.78
N ALA A 453 16.01 2.43 19.40
CA ALA A 453 16.72 2.82 20.61
C ALA A 453 17.69 3.99 20.37
N GLU A 454 18.46 3.95 19.26
CA GLU A 454 19.39 5.02 18.87
C GLU A 454 18.66 6.33 18.58
N ASN A 455 17.54 6.29 17.88
CA ASN A 455 16.68 7.46 17.63
C ASN A 455 16.10 8.03 18.94
N ALA A 456 15.92 7.17 19.96
CA ALA A 456 15.51 7.57 21.30
C ALA A 456 16.66 8.08 22.19
N GLY A 457 17.91 8.07 21.68
CA GLY A 457 19.10 8.50 22.43
C GLY A 457 19.65 7.44 23.39
N LEU A 458 19.29 6.17 23.19
CA LEU A 458 19.76 5.02 23.98
C LEU A 458 20.80 4.22 23.19
N SER A 459 21.58 3.39 23.89
CA SER A 459 22.49 2.43 23.23
C SER A 459 21.71 1.22 22.76
N GLY A 460 21.65 1.01 21.42
CA GLY A 460 20.91 -0.10 20.82
C GLY A 460 21.37 -1.46 21.31
N ASP A 461 22.68 -1.70 21.45
CA ASP A 461 23.23 -2.98 21.90
C ASP A 461 22.84 -3.28 23.36
N VAL A 462 22.79 -2.27 24.24
CA VAL A 462 22.34 -2.43 25.64
C VAL A 462 20.84 -2.78 25.69
N VAL A 463 20.04 -2.15 24.82
CA VAL A 463 18.60 -2.44 24.74
C VAL A 463 18.35 -3.86 24.27
N ILE A 464 19.07 -4.34 23.24
CA ILE A 464 18.95 -5.71 22.73
C ILE A 464 19.28 -6.73 23.81
N ASP A 465 20.42 -6.55 24.49
CA ASP A 465 20.83 -7.46 25.58
C ASP A 465 19.78 -7.52 26.69
N LYS A 466 19.24 -6.36 27.06
CA LYS A 466 18.16 -6.28 28.05
C LYS A 466 16.90 -7.01 27.58
N VAL A 467 16.43 -6.76 26.35
CA VAL A 467 15.19 -7.37 25.79
C VAL A 467 15.32 -8.90 25.72
N ARG A 468 16.48 -9.42 25.35
CA ARG A 468 16.74 -10.88 25.34
C ARG A 468 16.60 -11.54 26.71
N SER A 469 16.81 -10.78 27.80
CA SER A 469 16.68 -11.26 29.18
C SER A 469 15.26 -11.13 29.74
N LEU A 470 14.35 -10.48 29.05
CA LEU A 470 12.97 -10.22 29.51
C LEU A 470 12.05 -11.40 29.13
N PRO A 471 10.93 -11.58 29.84
CA PRO A 471 9.87 -12.49 29.44
C PRO A 471 9.26 -12.12 28.07
N ASP A 472 8.63 -13.12 27.42
CA ASP A 472 7.89 -12.88 26.17
C ASP A 472 6.87 -11.76 26.33
N GLY A 473 6.79 -10.89 25.34
CA GLY A 473 5.88 -9.72 25.32
C GLY A 473 6.42 -8.47 26.00
N GLN A 474 7.47 -8.60 26.83
CA GLN A 474 8.11 -7.46 27.46
C GLN A 474 9.23 -6.86 26.59
N GLY A 475 9.34 -5.53 26.59
CA GLY A 475 10.36 -4.83 25.81
C GLY A 475 10.45 -3.35 26.16
N LEU A 476 11.24 -2.62 25.39
CA LEU A 476 11.41 -1.17 25.55
C LEU A 476 10.23 -0.42 24.93
N ASN A 477 9.53 0.36 25.75
CA ASN A 477 8.71 1.45 25.26
C ASN A 477 9.61 2.68 25.03
N ALA A 478 9.98 2.91 23.77
CA ALA A 478 10.91 3.98 23.42
C ALA A 478 10.33 5.40 23.60
N ALA A 479 9.01 5.56 23.75
CA ALA A 479 8.38 6.83 24.06
C ALA A 479 8.68 7.25 25.50
N THR A 480 8.56 6.31 26.46
CA THR A 480 8.75 6.52 27.90
C THR A 480 10.16 6.17 28.38
N ASN A 481 10.91 5.37 27.62
CA ASN A 481 12.19 4.72 28.00
C ASN A 481 12.03 3.68 29.12
N GLU A 482 10.85 3.11 29.31
CA GLU A 482 10.58 2.07 30.30
C GLU A 482 10.50 0.69 29.66
N TYR A 483 10.79 -0.35 30.46
CA TYR A 483 10.64 -1.74 30.04
C TYR A 483 9.37 -2.31 30.68
N GLU A 484 8.42 -2.71 29.84
CA GLU A 484 7.08 -3.11 30.29
C GLU A 484 6.47 -4.15 29.34
N ASP A 485 5.28 -4.66 29.67
CA ASP A 485 4.47 -5.45 28.76
C ASP A 485 3.94 -4.54 27.64
N LEU A 486 4.46 -4.76 26.43
CA LEU A 486 4.19 -3.88 25.28
C LEU A 486 2.75 -4.00 24.77
N LEU A 487 2.16 -5.21 24.82
CA LEU A 487 0.76 -5.40 24.43
C LEU A 487 -0.18 -4.67 25.41
N ALA A 488 0.09 -4.79 26.72
CA ALA A 488 -0.68 -4.07 27.74
C ALA A 488 -0.47 -2.56 27.69
N ALA A 489 0.72 -2.10 27.33
CA ALA A 489 1.04 -0.67 27.14
C ALA A 489 0.51 -0.09 25.82
N GLY A 490 -0.10 -0.92 24.95
CA GLY A 490 -0.57 -0.49 23.64
C GLY A 490 0.54 -0.31 22.60
N VAL A 491 1.78 -0.75 22.87
CA VAL A 491 2.89 -0.72 21.92
C VAL A 491 2.86 -2.00 21.08
N THR A 492 2.16 -1.96 19.97
CA THR A 492 1.83 -3.12 19.15
C THR A 492 2.20 -2.94 17.70
N ASP A 493 2.61 -4.03 17.04
CA ASP A 493 2.83 -4.10 15.60
C ASP A 493 1.94 -5.19 15.00
N PRO A 494 1.26 -4.95 13.86
CA PRO A 494 0.53 -6.02 13.17
C PRO A 494 1.48 -7.11 12.67
N VAL A 495 1.05 -8.37 12.78
CA VAL A 495 1.81 -9.52 12.26
C VAL A 495 2.10 -9.34 10.78
N LYS A 496 1.10 -8.96 10.00
CA LYS A 496 1.19 -8.75 8.55
C LYS A 496 2.29 -7.76 8.17
N VAL A 497 2.42 -6.67 8.92
CA VAL A 497 3.45 -5.65 8.72
C VAL A 497 4.84 -6.21 9.01
N THR A 498 5.01 -6.80 10.20
CA THR A 498 6.31 -7.29 10.67
C THR A 498 6.85 -8.42 9.81
N ARG A 499 6.00 -9.41 9.44
CA ARG A 499 6.42 -10.53 8.60
C ARG A 499 6.72 -10.09 7.15
N SER A 500 5.90 -9.18 6.59
CA SER A 500 6.10 -8.68 5.23
C SER A 500 7.40 -7.88 5.11
N ALA A 501 7.72 -7.07 6.13
CA ALA A 501 8.98 -6.34 6.19
C ALA A 501 10.19 -7.29 6.15
N LEU A 502 10.17 -8.37 6.96
CA LEU A 502 11.25 -9.36 6.96
C LEU A 502 11.34 -10.13 5.64
N GLN A 503 10.22 -10.60 5.10
CA GLN A 503 10.17 -11.38 3.86
C GLN A 503 10.69 -10.58 2.66
N ASN A 504 10.25 -9.32 2.51
CA ASN A 504 10.65 -8.45 1.41
C ASN A 504 12.14 -8.06 1.53
N ALA A 505 12.60 -7.75 2.75
CA ALA A 505 14.00 -7.45 3.01
C ALA A 505 14.91 -8.66 2.70
N ALA A 506 14.54 -9.87 3.15
CA ALA A 506 15.29 -11.11 2.90
C ALA A 506 15.35 -11.46 1.40
N SER A 507 14.23 -11.28 0.68
CA SER A 507 14.16 -11.53 -0.76
C SER A 507 15.14 -10.64 -1.54
N ILE A 508 15.11 -9.34 -1.30
CA ILE A 508 15.98 -8.38 -2.02
C ILE A 508 17.44 -8.53 -1.57
N ALA A 509 17.70 -8.74 -0.28
CA ALA A 509 19.06 -9.01 0.19
C ALA A 509 19.64 -10.27 -0.47
N GLY A 510 18.87 -11.34 -0.59
CA GLY A 510 19.27 -12.55 -1.30
C GLY A 510 19.62 -12.30 -2.77
N LEU A 511 18.86 -11.49 -3.49
CA LEU A 511 19.17 -11.09 -4.86
C LEU A 511 20.43 -10.22 -4.92
N PHE A 512 20.57 -9.26 -4.04
CA PHE A 512 21.74 -8.38 -3.95
C PHE A 512 23.02 -9.20 -3.76
N LEU A 513 23.04 -10.12 -2.81
CA LEU A 513 24.20 -10.94 -2.50
C LEU A 513 24.61 -11.89 -3.63
N THR A 514 23.66 -12.30 -4.47
CA THR A 514 23.94 -13.16 -5.64
C THR A 514 24.32 -12.38 -6.91
N THR A 515 24.36 -11.04 -6.84
CA THR A 515 24.74 -10.20 -7.98
C THR A 515 26.25 -10.19 -8.16
N GLU A 516 26.71 -10.47 -9.40
CA GLU A 516 28.12 -10.49 -9.81
C GLU A 516 28.47 -9.36 -10.76
N ALA A 517 27.52 -8.91 -11.57
CA ALA A 517 27.72 -7.84 -12.52
C ALA A 517 26.55 -6.87 -12.56
N VAL A 518 26.86 -5.59 -12.75
CA VAL A 518 25.86 -4.52 -12.92
C VAL A 518 26.01 -3.91 -14.30
N VAL A 519 24.90 -3.80 -15.02
CA VAL A 519 24.81 -3.19 -16.35
C VAL A 519 23.94 -1.93 -16.26
N ALA A 520 24.58 -0.78 -16.19
CA ALA A 520 23.93 0.52 -16.06
C ALA A 520 23.89 1.30 -17.39
N ASN A 521 22.98 2.23 -17.54
CA ASN A 521 23.00 3.18 -18.64
C ASN A 521 24.10 4.21 -18.41
N LYS A 522 24.87 4.50 -19.46
CA LYS A 522 25.86 5.59 -19.39
C LYS A 522 25.11 6.93 -19.28
N PRO A 523 25.47 7.80 -18.31
CA PRO A 523 24.90 9.13 -18.23
C PRO A 523 25.08 9.89 -19.57
N GLU A 524 24.02 10.52 -20.04
CA GLU A 524 24.15 11.40 -21.20
C GLU A 524 24.80 12.71 -20.75
N PRO A 525 25.81 13.22 -21.48
CA PRO A 525 26.37 14.53 -21.20
C PRO A 525 25.23 15.56 -21.27
N PRO A 526 25.21 16.58 -20.39
CA PRO A 526 24.21 17.64 -20.45
C PRO A 526 24.16 18.20 -21.87
N ALA A 527 22.95 18.35 -22.43
CA ALA A 527 22.75 18.92 -23.76
C ALA A 527 23.49 20.26 -23.82
N ALA A 528 24.41 20.41 -24.78
CA ALA A 528 25.13 21.65 -24.95
C ALA A 528 24.11 22.80 -25.10
N ALA A 529 24.23 23.81 -24.24
CA ALA A 529 23.39 25.00 -24.34
C ALA A 529 23.43 25.50 -25.81
N PRO A 530 22.26 25.85 -26.40
CA PRO A 530 22.26 26.38 -27.75
C PRO A 530 23.23 27.55 -27.79
N ALA A 531 24.22 27.48 -28.69
CA ALA A 531 25.19 28.55 -28.88
C ALA A 531 24.40 29.85 -29.06
N ALA A 532 24.65 30.81 -28.18
CA ALA A 532 24.06 32.14 -28.29
C ALA A 532 24.37 32.64 -29.71
N GLY A 533 23.32 32.88 -30.47
CA GLY A 533 23.43 33.24 -31.88
C GLY A 533 24.43 34.37 -32.07
N ALA A 534 25.36 34.15 -32.97
CA ALA A 534 26.26 35.19 -33.44
C ALA A 534 25.38 36.38 -33.89
N ASP A 535 25.56 37.46 -33.19
CA ASP A 535 25.05 38.78 -33.57
C ASP A 535 25.46 39.05 -35.04
N MET A 536 24.51 38.93 -35.93
CA MET A 536 24.67 39.41 -37.30
C MET A 536 24.17 40.83 -37.31
N GLY A 537 25.10 41.72 -36.99
CA GLY A 537 24.89 43.14 -37.31
C GLY A 537 24.60 43.36 -38.80
N TYR A 538 23.52 44.05 -39.06
CA TYR A 538 23.37 45.07 -40.07
C TYR A 538 22.24 46.02 -39.58
#